data_2739cf7e46e93044f26c492598c850dc
#
_entry.id   2739cf7e46e93044f26c492598c850dc
#
_cell.length_a   1.000
_cell.length_b   1.000
_cell.length_c   1.000
_cell.angle_alpha   90.00
_cell.angle_beta   90.00
_cell.angle_gamma   90.00
#
_symmetry.space_group_name_H-M   'P 1'
#
loop_
_entity.id
_entity.type
_entity.pdbx_description
1 polymer ?
#
loop_
_entity_poly.entity_id
_entity_poly.type
_entity_poly.pdbx_seq_one_letter_code
_entity_poly.pdbx_strand_id
1 'polypeptide(L)'
;MLNYLVEFIGTFIFLSVIISVGHAIPIGLILAGMIYWGGSLSGGNFNPAVSIMMYLHGKLSIEEMILYIICQILGGVAAFFLYKQTSGLHKQKIHYHKNFT
;
A
#
# COMPACT_ATOMS: atom_id res chain seq x y z
N MET A 1 -7.69 15.83 -5.41
CA MET A 1 -6.23 15.95 -5.21
C MET A 1 -5.76 15.33 -3.91
N LEU A 2 -6.40 15.66 -2.80
CA LEU A 2 -6.04 15.07 -1.51
C LEU A 2 -6.19 13.55 -1.49
N ASN A 3 -7.23 13.04 -2.14
CA ASN A 3 -7.47 11.60 -2.24
C ASN A 3 -6.28 10.85 -2.88
N TYR A 4 -5.66 11.42 -3.90
CA TYR A 4 -4.50 10.80 -4.56
C TYR A 4 -3.27 10.79 -3.65
N LEU A 5 -3.04 11.88 -2.94
CA LEU A 5 -1.95 11.96 -1.97
C LEU A 5 -2.13 10.94 -0.84
N VAL A 6 -3.36 10.77 -0.36
CA VAL A 6 -3.68 9.80 0.68
C VAL A 6 -3.42 8.38 0.18
N GLU A 7 -3.78 8.06 -1.07
CA GLU A 7 -3.50 6.74 -1.63
C GLU A 7 -2.01 6.48 -1.77
N PHE A 8 -1.24 7.47 -2.17
CA PHE A 8 0.22 7.34 -2.24
C PHE A 8 0.83 7.12 -0.85
N ILE A 9 0.52 7.98 0.12
CA ILE A 9 1.09 7.91 1.47
C ILE A 9 0.67 6.63 2.17
N GLY A 10 -0.61 6.29 2.13
CA GLY A 10 -1.13 5.10 2.78
C GLY A 10 -0.53 3.83 2.21
N THR A 11 -0.44 3.74 0.89
CA THR A 11 0.19 2.59 0.24
C THR A 11 1.67 2.51 0.56
N PHE A 12 2.37 3.66 0.56
CA PHE A 12 3.79 3.70 0.92
C PHE A 12 4.01 3.15 2.33
N ILE A 13 3.23 3.60 3.31
CA ILE A 13 3.37 3.14 4.70
C ILE A 13 3.00 1.67 4.82
N PHE A 14 1.88 1.26 4.22
CA PHE A 14 1.42 -0.12 4.26
C PHE A 14 2.47 -1.07 3.68
N LEU A 15 2.96 -0.78 2.48
CA LEU A 15 3.94 -1.65 1.82
C LEU A 15 5.32 -1.58 2.47
N SER A 16 5.65 -0.47 3.12
CA SER A 16 6.89 -0.39 3.92
C SER A 16 6.87 -1.38 5.08
N VAL A 17 5.72 -1.57 5.72
CA VAL A 17 5.59 -2.57 6.78
C VAL A 17 5.70 -3.99 6.21
N ILE A 18 5.10 -4.24 5.05
CA ILE A 18 5.20 -5.56 4.41
C ILE A 18 6.67 -5.93 4.17
N ILE A 19 7.43 -5.04 3.55
CA ILE A 19 8.80 -5.36 3.16
C ILE A 19 9.77 -5.34 4.35
N SER A 20 9.51 -4.52 5.37
CA SER A 20 10.42 -4.36 6.52
C SER A 20 10.16 -5.38 7.62
N VAL A 21 8.92 -5.69 7.89
CA VAL A 21 8.53 -6.52 9.03
C VAL A 21 8.17 -7.93 8.60
N GLY A 22 7.32 -8.07 7.60
CA GLY A 22 6.98 -9.35 7.01
C GLY A 22 6.16 -10.29 7.89
N HIS A 23 5.48 -9.79 8.91
CA HIS A 23 4.61 -10.58 9.79
C HIS A 23 3.15 -10.19 9.60
N ALA A 24 2.27 -11.18 9.64
CA ALA A 24 0.85 -11.01 9.34
C ALA A 24 0.17 -9.97 10.25
N ILE A 25 0.42 -10.03 11.55
CA ILE A 25 -0.29 -9.16 12.49
C ILE A 25 0.10 -7.68 12.30
N PRO A 26 1.39 -7.30 12.28
CA PRO A 26 1.73 -5.91 11.98
C PRO A 26 1.23 -5.43 10.62
N ILE A 27 1.28 -6.29 9.59
CA ILE A 27 0.79 -5.94 8.26
C ILE A 27 -0.72 -5.66 8.31
N GLY A 28 -1.49 -6.54 8.95
CA GLY A 28 -2.93 -6.35 9.08
C GLY A 28 -3.27 -5.11 9.90
N LEU A 29 -2.54 -4.86 10.97
CA LEU A 29 -2.77 -3.69 11.82
C LEU A 29 -2.46 -2.39 11.10
N ILE A 30 -1.37 -2.32 10.34
CA ILE A 30 -1.06 -1.09 9.60
C ILE A 30 -2.08 -0.84 8.50
N LEU A 31 -2.54 -1.89 7.81
CA LEU A 31 -3.60 -1.72 6.82
C LEU A 31 -4.87 -1.19 7.47
N ALA A 32 -5.27 -1.77 8.60
CA ALA A 32 -6.43 -1.29 9.35
C ALA A 32 -6.26 0.18 9.75
N GLY A 33 -5.08 0.55 10.25
CA GLY A 33 -4.77 1.92 10.62
C GLY A 33 -4.83 2.90 9.44
N MET A 34 -4.30 2.49 8.30
CA MET A 34 -4.33 3.33 7.10
C MET A 34 -5.75 3.51 6.57
N ILE A 35 -6.56 2.47 6.60
CA ILE A 35 -7.98 2.56 6.21
C ILE A 35 -8.73 3.48 7.18
N TYR A 36 -8.48 3.35 8.46
CA TYR A 36 -9.09 4.21 9.47
C TYR A 36 -8.72 5.68 9.23
N TRP A 37 -7.45 5.95 8.96
CA TRP A 37 -6.97 7.30 8.70
C TRP A 37 -7.47 7.85 7.37
N GLY A 38 -7.37 7.07 6.29
CA GLY A 38 -7.57 7.55 4.93
C GLY A 38 -8.94 7.26 4.34
N GLY A 39 -9.75 6.42 4.99
CA GLY A 39 -11.01 5.95 4.42
C GLY A 39 -11.96 7.07 4.06
N SER A 40 -12.12 8.07 4.93
CA SER A 40 -13.00 9.21 4.66
C SER A 40 -12.42 10.20 3.64
N LEU A 41 -11.10 10.13 3.39
CA LEU A 41 -10.41 11.05 2.48
C LEU A 41 -10.30 10.48 1.06
N SER A 42 -10.07 9.18 0.92
CA SER A 42 -9.84 8.55 -0.39
C SER A 42 -10.65 7.27 -0.61
N GLY A 43 -11.29 6.75 0.43
CA GLY A 43 -11.89 5.42 0.42
C GLY A 43 -10.94 4.34 0.91
N GLY A 44 -9.66 4.66 1.11
CA GLY A 44 -8.72 3.72 1.71
C GLY A 44 -8.48 2.47 0.90
N ASN A 45 -8.26 2.58 -0.40
CA ASN A 45 -8.05 1.43 -1.26
C ASN A 45 -6.67 0.79 -1.05
N PHE A 46 -5.61 1.58 -1.23
CA PHE A 46 -4.21 1.20 -1.02
C PHE A 46 -3.79 -0.06 -1.77
N ASN A 47 -4.48 -0.38 -2.86
CA ASN A 47 -4.29 -1.62 -3.61
C ASN A 47 -4.92 -1.46 -4.99
N PRO A 48 -4.17 -1.68 -6.10
CA PRO A 48 -4.72 -1.55 -7.45
C PRO A 48 -5.92 -2.46 -7.72
N ALA A 49 -5.92 -3.67 -7.16
CA ALA A 49 -7.06 -4.58 -7.35
C ALA A 49 -8.32 -4.04 -6.67
N VAL A 50 -8.18 -3.42 -5.50
CA VAL A 50 -9.31 -2.78 -4.82
C VAL A 50 -9.83 -1.61 -5.64
N SER A 51 -8.94 -0.80 -6.23
CA SER A 51 -9.34 0.35 -7.05
C SER A 51 -10.08 -0.09 -8.31
N ILE A 52 -9.64 -1.17 -8.94
CA ILE A 52 -10.36 -1.73 -10.09
C ILE A 52 -11.76 -2.20 -9.67
N MET A 53 -11.85 -2.91 -8.57
CA MET A 53 -13.13 -3.36 -8.04
C MET A 53 -14.06 -2.18 -7.73
N MET A 54 -13.52 -1.13 -7.13
CA MET A 54 -14.32 0.05 -6.79
C MET A 54 -14.79 0.80 -8.02
N TYR A 55 -13.99 0.83 -9.10
CA TYR A 55 -14.45 1.34 -10.37
C TYR A 55 -15.63 0.51 -10.90
N LEU A 56 -15.50 -0.80 -10.91
CA LEU A 56 -16.57 -1.68 -11.38
C LEU A 56 -17.83 -1.56 -10.51
N HIS A 57 -17.65 -1.29 -9.22
CA HIS A 57 -18.74 -1.10 -8.26
C HIS A 57 -19.37 0.29 -8.34
N GLY A 58 -18.84 1.18 -9.19
CA GLY A 58 -19.40 2.52 -9.39
C GLY A 58 -18.96 3.55 -8.34
N LYS A 59 -17.94 3.24 -7.54
CA LYS A 59 -17.45 4.14 -6.48
C LYS A 59 -16.31 5.04 -6.93
N LEU A 60 -15.64 4.70 -8.02
CA LEU A 60 -14.59 5.53 -8.63
C LEU A 60 -14.90 5.71 -10.10
N SER A 61 -14.60 6.89 -10.64
CA SER A 61 -14.57 7.08 -12.08
C SER A 61 -13.36 6.36 -12.67
N ILE A 62 -13.35 6.19 -14.01
CA ILE A 62 -12.19 5.56 -14.64
C ILE A 62 -10.93 6.41 -14.46
N GLU A 63 -11.05 7.72 -14.48
CA GLU A 63 -9.92 8.62 -14.26
C GLU A 63 -9.38 8.47 -12.83
N GLU A 64 -10.26 8.45 -11.85
CA GLU A 64 -9.87 8.24 -10.45
C GLU A 64 -9.20 6.88 -10.27
N MET A 65 -9.75 5.83 -10.86
CA MET A 65 -9.17 4.50 -10.79
C MET A 65 -7.74 4.49 -11.31
N ILE A 66 -7.52 5.08 -12.49
CA ILE A 66 -6.18 5.11 -13.10
C ILE A 66 -5.21 5.88 -12.22
N LEU A 67 -5.61 7.04 -11.71
CA LEU A 67 -4.75 7.85 -10.85
C LEU A 67 -4.48 7.18 -9.50
N TYR A 68 -5.47 6.49 -8.94
CA TYR A 68 -5.28 5.69 -7.73
C TYR A 68 -4.22 4.61 -7.95
N ILE A 69 -4.33 3.88 -9.06
CA ILE A 69 -3.39 2.81 -9.38
C ILE A 69 -1.97 3.37 -9.53
N ILE A 70 -1.81 4.48 -10.22
CA ILE A 70 -0.51 5.13 -10.36
C ILE A 70 0.06 5.52 -8.99
N CYS A 71 -0.73 6.15 -8.15
CA CYS A 71 -0.30 6.55 -6.80
C CYS A 71 0.09 5.34 -5.95
N GLN A 72 -0.67 4.26 -6.04
CA GLN A 72 -0.40 3.03 -5.30
C GLN A 72 0.90 2.37 -5.77
N ILE A 73 1.11 2.29 -7.09
CA ILE A 73 2.35 1.74 -7.63
C ILE A 73 3.55 2.59 -7.20
N LEU A 74 3.43 3.91 -7.30
CA LEU A 74 4.50 4.82 -6.87
C LEU A 74 4.77 4.68 -5.37
N GLY A 75 3.74 4.50 -4.56
CA GLY A 75 3.90 4.25 -3.13
C GLY A 75 4.70 2.99 -2.84
N GLY A 76 4.39 1.91 -3.56
CA GLY A 76 5.12 0.65 -3.41
C GLY A 76 6.57 0.75 -3.86
N VAL A 77 6.82 1.42 -4.98
CA VAL A 77 8.18 1.64 -5.49
C VAL A 77 8.99 2.49 -4.49
N ALA A 78 8.38 3.55 -3.95
CA ALA A 78 9.04 4.38 -2.94
C ALA A 78 9.37 3.57 -1.67
N ALA A 79 8.47 2.71 -1.24
CA ALA A 79 8.69 1.83 -0.09
C ALA A 79 9.89 0.90 -0.32
N PHE A 80 10.00 0.34 -1.52
CA PHE A 80 11.14 -0.51 -1.88
C PHE A 80 12.45 0.26 -1.80
N PHE A 81 12.51 1.44 -2.39
CA PHE A 81 13.77 2.21 -2.40
C PHE A 81 14.17 2.69 -1.01
N LEU A 82 13.22 3.06 -0.18
CA LEU A 82 13.52 3.40 1.20
C LEU A 82 14.09 2.19 1.94
N TYR A 83 13.47 1.05 1.80
CA TYR A 83 13.94 -0.19 2.43
C TYR A 83 15.35 -0.55 1.96
N LYS A 84 15.61 -0.43 0.67
CA LYS A 84 16.93 -0.73 0.10
C LYS A 84 18.04 0.11 0.73
N GLN A 85 17.75 1.36 1.07
CA GLN A 85 18.72 2.25 1.70
C GLN A 85 18.94 1.94 3.19
N THR A 86 17.96 1.37 3.87
CA THR A 86 17.98 1.23 5.33
C THR A 86 18.23 -0.17 5.81
N SER A 87 18.16 -1.20 4.94
CA SER A 87 18.20 -2.60 5.36
C SER A 87 18.95 -3.48 4.35
N GLY A 88 19.36 -4.67 4.79
CA GLY A 88 19.98 -5.66 3.93
C GLY A 88 18.93 -6.42 3.12
N LEU A 89 18.66 -5.99 1.91
CA LEU A 89 17.61 -6.54 1.07
C LEU A 89 17.73 -8.04 0.84
N HIS A 90 18.96 -8.52 0.57
CA HIS A 90 19.15 -9.95 0.25
C HIS A 90 18.87 -10.86 1.45
N LYS A 91 19.10 -10.41 2.67
CA LYS A 91 18.77 -11.18 3.87
C LYS A 91 17.26 -11.35 4.01
N GLN A 92 16.49 -10.29 3.80
CA GLN A 92 15.04 -10.34 3.83
C GLN A 92 14.48 -11.25 2.75
N LYS A 93 15.07 -11.23 1.57
CA LYS A 93 14.65 -12.09 0.47
C LYS A 93 14.75 -13.58 0.81
N ILE A 94 15.78 -13.97 1.54
CA ILE A 94 15.96 -15.37 1.96
C ILE A 94 14.88 -15.81 2.94
N HIS A 95 14.46 -14.93 3.85
CA HIS A 95 13.52 -15.25 4.92
C HIS A 95 12.08 -14.84 4.66
N TYR A 96 11.78 -14.32 3.48
CA TYR A 96 10.47 -13.71 3.20
C TYR A 96 9.30 -14.61 3.54
N HIS A 97 9.29 -15.84 2.99
CA HIS A 97 8.17 -16.75 3.20
C HIS A 97 8.09 -17.28 4.63
N LYS A 98 9.21 -17.40 5.32
CA LYS A 98 9.24 -17.90 6.69
C LYS A 98 8.60 -16.93 7.68
N ASN A 99 8.71 -15.64 7.42
CA ASN A 99 8.21 -14.62 8.34
C ASN A 99 6.69 -14.54 8.38
N PHE A 100 6.01 -15.05 7.36
CA PHE A 100 4.55 -14.98 7.28
C PHE A 100 3.83 -16.09 8.05
N THR A 101 4.51 -17.12 8.43
CA THR A 101 3.95 -18.20 9.24
C THR A 101 4.30 -18.05 10.69
#